data_f2b130e6a5e31f65ba6cdadb5d57bd0f
#
_entry.id   f2b130e6a5e31f65ba6cdadb5d57bd0f
#
_cell.length_a   1.000
_cell.length_b   1.000
_cell.length_c   1.000
_cell.angle_alpha   90.00
_cell.angle_beta   90.00
_cell.angle_gamma   90.00
#
_symmetry.space_group_name_H-M   'P 1'
#
loop_
_entity.id
_entity.type
_entity.pdbx_description
1 polymer ?
#
loop_
_entity_poly.entity_id
_entity_poly.type
_entity_poly.pdbx_seq_one_letter_code
_entity_poly.pdbx_strand_id
1 'polypeptide(L)'
;MQLTGSCHCGAIKFRLVSHTPQPYMRCYCSICRKTGGGGGYAINLMGEAKLLKVTGSRFLSIYRVKQGRKLNSARRHFCSKCGSALWVADPRWPDWVYPFASAIDTPLPLPPETQHIMTDFAAPWVEIPKKKGDRHFAAYPEEAIIDWHTKRRLLAP
;
A
#
# COMPACT_ATOMS: atom_id res chain seq x y z
N MET A 1 12.38 -9.73 2.61
CA MET A 1 12.07 -10.24 1.25
C MET A 1 12.30 -9.12 0.24
N GLN A 2 12.98 -9.38 -0.87
CA GLN A 2 13.09 -8.42 -1.96
C GLN A 2 11.83 -8.50 -2.83
N LEU A 3 11.23 -7.34 -3.09
CA LEU A 3 10.07 -7.20 -3.95
C LEU A 3 10.45 -6.46 -5.24
N THR A 4 9.92 -6.93 -6.36
CA THR A 4 9.92 -6.24 -7.64
C THR A 4 8.49 -5.88 -8.01
N GLY A 5 8.33 -4.79 -8.71
CA GLY A 5 7.03 -4.35 -9.19
C GLY A 5 7.13 -3.50 -10.44
N SER A 6 6.00 -3.36 -11.12
CA SER A 6 5.91 -2.58 -12.35
C SER A 6 4.54 -1.95 -12.56
N CYS A 7 4.45 -0.98 -13.46
CA CYS A 7 3.18 -0.55 -14.01
C CYS A 7 2.76 -1.47 -15.16
N HIS A 8 1.47 -1.53 -15.46
CA HIS A 8 0.92 -2.42 -16.49
C HIS A 8 1.62 -2.27 -17.86
N CYS A 9 1.94 -1.06 -18.28
CA CYS A 9 2.61 -0.83 -19.57
C CYS A 9 4.14 -1.05 -19.54
N GLY A 10 4.74 -1.43 -18.41
CA GLY A 10 6.16 -1.68 -18.25
C GLY A 10 7.07 -0.43 -18.30
N ALA A 11 6.50 0.77 -18.44
CA ALA A 11 7.29 2.02 -18.51
C ALA A 11 7.98 2.37 -17.18
N ILE A 12 7.43 1.90 -16.06
CA ILE A 12 8.00 2.05 -14.72
C ILE A 12 8.21 0.65 -14.13
N LYS A 13 9.42 0.42 -13.64
CA LYS A 13 9.73 -0.76 -12.81
C LYS A 13 10.38 -0.28 -11.53
N PHE A 14 10.17 -1.02 -10.44
CA PHE A 14 10.79 -0.71 -9.16
C PHE A 14 11.16 -1.98 -8.40
N ARG A 15 12.07 -1.82 -7.45
CA ARG A 15 12.42 -2.85 -6.48
C ARG A 15 12.62 -2.21 -5.12
N LEU A 16 12.31 -2.95 -4.07
CA LEU A 16 12.48 -2.53 -2.69
C LEU A 16 12.63 -3.75 -1.79
N VAL A 17 13.01 -3.53 -0.55
CA VAL A 17 13.03 -4.55 0.48
C VAL A 17 11.84 -4.34 1.41
N SER A 18 11.09 -5.43 1.66
CA SER A 18 10.11 -5.54 2.72
C SER A 18 10.60 -6.57 3.73
N HIS A 19 10.52 -6.29 5.02
CA HIS A 19 10.90 -7.28 6.04
C HIS A 19 10.07 -8.54 5.88
N THR A 20 8.75 -8.37 5.86
CA THR A 20 7.79 -9.33 5.37
C THR A 20 6.64 -8.54 4.74
N PRO A 21 6.10 -8.96 3.57
CA PRO A 21 5.00 -8.26 2.93
C PRO A 21 3.66 -8.55 3.62
N GLN A 22 3.65 -8.56 4.94
CA GLN A 22 2.51 -8.83 5.81
C GLN A 22 2.51 -7.84 6.98
N PRO A 23 1.35 -7.56 7.62
CA PRO A 23 0.01 -7.99 7.23
C PRO A 23 -0.45 -7.31 5.93
N TYR A 24 -1.42 -7.90 5.23
CA TYR A 24 -2.05 -7.22 4.10
C TYR A 24 -3.07 -6.22 4.64
N MET A 25 -2.78 -4.93 4.49
CA MET A 25 -3.69 -3.88 4.92
C MET A 25 -4.65 -3.51 3.78
N ARG A 26 -5.86 -4.05 3.82
CA ARG A 26 -6.95 -3.68 2.90
C ARG A 26 -7.61 -2.40 3.37
N CYS A 27 -7.29 -1.29 2.71
CA CYS A 27 -7.84 0.02 3.03
C CYS A 27 -9.07 0.32 2.17
N TYR A 28 -10.23 0.50 2.82
CA TYR A 28 -11.52 0.76 2.17
C TYR A 28 -11.85 2.25 2.05
N CYS A 29 -10.98 3.16 2.46
CA CYS A 29 -11.25 4.59 2.34
C CYS A 29 -11.48 5.00 0.88
N SER A 30 -12.24 6.07 0.68
CA SER A 30 -12.59 6.58 -0.66
C SER A 30 -11.36 6.87 -1.53
N ILE A 31 -10.23 7.27 -0.92
CA ILE A 31 -9.00 7.59 -1.65
C ILE A 31 -8.37 6.30 -2.20
N CYS A 32 -8.12 5.30 -1.35
CA CYS A 32 -7.53 4.02 -1.76
C CYS A 32 -8.43 3.30 -2.77
N ARG A 33 -9.73 3.28 -2.51
CA ARG A 33 -10.72 2.68 -3.43
C ARG A 33 -10.69 3.31 -4.82
N LYS A 34 -10.62 4.66 -4.90
CA LYS A 34 -10.68 5.37 -6.18
C LYS A 34 -9.32 5.41 -6.90
N THR A 35 -8.20 5.38 -6.17
CA THR A 35 -6.88 5.57 -6.78
C THR A 35 -6.11 4.27 -7.03
N GLY A 36 -6.43 3.19 -6.35
CA GLY A 36 -5.63 1.97 -6.45
C GLY A 36 -6.43 0.66 -6.38
N GLY A 37 -7.77 0.72 -6.30
CA GLY A 37 -8.52 -0.49 -6.01
C GLY A 37 -9.80 -0.70 -6.79
N GLY A 38 -9.77 -1.50 -7.87
CA GLY A 38 -10.97 -1.93 -8.61
C GLY A 38 -11.95 -2.78 -7.78
N GLY A 39 -11.48 -3.46 -6.74
CA GLY A 39 -12.30 -4.26 -5.83
C GLY A 39 -12.90 -3.50 -4.64
N GLY A 40 -12.84 -2.16 -4.64
CA GLY A 40 -13.39 -1.34 -3.54
C GLY A 40 -12.40 -1.08 -2.41
N TYR A 41 -11.16 -1.53 -2.53
CA TYR A 41 -10.07 -1.31 -1.57
C TYR A 41 -8.71 -1.30 -2.30
N ALA A 42 -7.67 -0.83 -1.62
CA ALA A 42 -6.30 -1.09 -2.03
C ALA A 42 -5.59 -1.89 -0.93
N ILE A 43 -4.66 -2.78 -1.30
CA ILE A 43 -3.82 -3.51 -0.36
C ILE A 43 -2.48 -2.77 -0.27
N ASN A 44 -2.20 -2.23 0.90
CA ASN A 44 -0.93 -1.56 1.18
C ASN A 44 0.01 -2.54 1.88
N LEU A 45 1.21 -2.68 1.35
CA LEU A 45 2.33 -3.39 1.97
C LEU A 45 3.26 -2.36 2.62
N MET A 46 4.34 -2.81 3.25
CA MET A 46 5.36 -1.92 3.78
C MET A 46 6.74 -2.33 3.27
N GLY A 47 7.55 -1.36 2.92
CA GLY A 47 8.95 -1.57 2.53
C GLY A 47 9.83 -0.39 2.92
N GLU A 48 11.15 -0.60 2.87
CA GLU A 48 12.15 0.41 3.23
C GLU A 48 12.29 1.45 2.12
N ALA A 49 12.02 2.72 2.45
CA ALA A 49 12.07 3.82 1.49
C ALA A 49 13.48 4.04 0.91
N LYS A 50 14.53 3.92 1.75
CA LYS A 50 15.94 4.08 1.34
C LYS A 50 16.41 3.02 0.33
N LEU A 51 15.75 1.87 0.29
CA LEU A 51 16.06 0.76 -0.61
C LEU A 51 15.18 0.72 -1.86
N LEU A 52 14.25 1.66 -1.99
CA LEU A 52 13.43 1.79 -3.20
C LEU A 52 14.29 2.26 -4.38
N LYS A 53 14.37 1.43 -5.40
CA LYS A 53 15.03 1.77 -6.69
C LYS A 53 13.96 1.78 -7.78
N VAL A 54 13.95 2.84 -8.58
CA VAL A 54 12.94 3.06 -9.62
C VAL A 54 13.62 3.29 -10.97
N THR A 55 13.15 2.62 -12.01
CA THR A 55 13.49 2.92 -13.41
C THR A 55 12.28 3.48 -14.13
N GLY A 56 12.49 4.31 -15.14
CA GLY A 56 11.40 4.97 -15.85
C GLY A 56 10.74 6.11 -15.07
N SER A 57 11.44 6.71 -14.12
CA SER A 57 10.95 7.80 -13.25
C SER A 57 10.36 9.00 -14.00
N ARG A 58 10.77 9.24 -15.26
CA ARG A 58 10.19 10.29 -16.12
C ARG A 58 8.69 10.11 -16.38
N PHE A 59 8.17 8.91 -16.18
CA PHE A 59 6.73 8.59 -16.32
C PHE A 59 6.02 8.52 -14.98
N LEU A 60 6.72 8.80 -13.89
CA LEU A 60 6.16 8.77 -12.54
C LEU A 60 5.42 10.09 -12.28
N SER A 61 4.15 9.98 -11.89
CA SER A 61 3.33 11.10 -11.45
C SER A 61 2.93 10.93 -9.99
N ILE A 62 2.60 12.05 -9.34
CA ILE A 62 2.23 12.08 -7.93
C ILE A 62 0.87 12.76 -7.80
N TYR A 63 -0.05 12.05 -7.14
CA TYR A 63 -1.31 12.63 -6.68
C TYR A 63 -1.27 12.89 -5.17
N ARG A 64 -1.73 14.06 -4.77
CA ARG A 64 -1.94 14.45 -3.38
C ARG A 64 -3.38 14.87 -3.18
N VAL A 65 -4.02 14.33 -2.15
CA VAL A 65 -5.41 14.67 -1.83
C VAL A 65 -5.51 16.12 -1.34
N LYS A 66 -6.46 16.85 -1.89
CA LYS A 66 -6.79 18.19 -1.41
C LYS A 66 -7.78 18.09 -0.25
N GLN A 67 -7.44 18.70 0.87
CA GLN A 67 -8.27 18.80 2.06
C GLN A 67 -8.52 20.29 2.34
N GLY A 68 -9.68 20.79 1.94
CA GLY A 68 -9.94 22.22 1.92
C GLY A 68 -8.93 22.97 1.03
N ARG A 69 -8.18 23.93 1.59
CA ARG A 69 -7.12 24.67 0.88
C ARG A 69 -5.74 24.01 0.93
N LYS A 70 -5.54 22.96 1.74
CA LYS A 70 -4.25 22.31 1.93
C LYS A 70 -4.16 20.99 1.16
N LEU A 71 -2.95 20.63 0.71
CA LEU A 71 -2.65 19.31 0.19
C LEU A 71 -2.22 18.39 1.34
N ASN A 72 -2.76 17.17 1.35
CA ASN A 72 -2.32 16.12 2.28
C ASN A 72 -0.84 15.80 2.04
N SER A 73 -0.11 15.40 3.09
CA SER A 73 1.31 15.02 2.99
C SER A 73 1.54 13.75 2.17
N ALA A 74 0.60 12.81 2.23
CA ALA A 74 0.72 11.54 1.52
C ALA A 74 0.77 11.71 -0.01
N ARG A 75 1.79 11.11 -0.61
CA ARG A 75 2.10 11.16 -2.04
C ARG A 75 1.77 9.81 -2.67
N ARG A 76 0.77 9.78 -3.55
CA ARG A 76 0.38 8.58 -4.30
C ARG A 76 1.07 8.59 -5.64
N HIS A 77 1.98 7.65 -5.82
CA HIS A 77 2.77 7.51 -7.03
C HIS A 77 2.07 6.58 -8.01
N PHE A 78 2.00 7.00 -9.26
CA PHE A 78 1.34 6.25 -10.33
C PHE A 78 2.03 6.49 -11.67
N CYS A 79 1.78 5.62 -12.63
CA CYS A 79 2.29 5.75 -13.99
C CYS A 79 1.45 6.76 -14.79
N SER A 80 2.06 7.81 -15.35
CA SER A 80 1.37 8.80 -16.18
C SER A 80 0.92 8.26 -17.53
N LYS A 81 1.49 7.12 -17.99
CA LYS A 81 1.12 6.50 -19.28
C LYS A 81 -0.09 5.60 -19.19
N CYS A 82 -0.21 4.80 -18.12
CA CYS A 82 -1.27 3.79 -18.02
C CYS A 82 -2.12 3.91 -16.76
N GLY A 83 -1.84 4.88 -15.87
CA GLY A 83 -2.61 5.10 -14.65
C GLY A 83 -2.37 4.10 -13.52
N SER A 84 -1.52 3.07 -13.70
CA SER A 84 -1.27 2.08 -12.65
C SER A 84 -0.80 2.75 -11.38
N ALA A 85 -1.52 2.54 -10.27
CA ALA A 85 -1.09 2.95 -8.95
C ALA A 85 0.08 2.06 -8.48
N LEU A 86 1.13 2.66 -7.91
CA LEU A 86 2.37 1.95 -7.59
C LEU A 86 2.63 1.89 -6.08
N TRP A 87 2.74 3.04 -5.41
CA TRP A 87 2.96 3.10 -3.96
C TRP A 87 2.50 4.44 -3.37
N VAL A 88 2.38 4.45 -2.05
CA VAL A 88 2.21 5.67 -1.24
C VAL A 88 3.49 5.92 -0.46
N ALA A 89 3.93 7.18 -0.39
CA ALA A 89 4.97 7.66 0.50
C ALA A 89 4.45 8.87 1.27
N ASP A 90 4.89 9.04 2.51
CA ASP A 90 4.45 10.17 3.34
C ASP A 90 5.66 10.71 4.13
N PRO A 91 5.96 12.02 4.07
CA PRO A 91 7.04 12.63 4.86
C PRO A 91 6.92 12.43 6.38
N ARG A 92 5.74 12.09 6.87
CA ARG A 92 5.53 11.74 8.29
C ARG A 92 6.17 10.41 8.68
N TRP A 93 6.43 9.55 7.71
CA TRP A 93 7.08 8.25 7.88
C TRP A 93 8.19 8.09 6.82
N PRO A 94 9.28 8.85 6.92
CA PRO A 94 10.30 8.96 5.87
C PRO A 94 11.05 7.66 5.59
N ASP A 95 11.12 6.76 6.56
CA ASP A 95 11.82 5.48 6.44
C ASP A 95 11.02 4.43 5.67
N TRP A 96 9.72 4.68 5.44
CA TRP A 96 8.81 3.68 4.88
C TRP A 96 8.15 4.15 3.59
N VAL A 97 7.90 3.17 2.73
CA VAL A 97 7.07 3.29 1.54
C VAL A 97 6.05 2.17 1.53
N TYR A 98 4.86 2.46 1.02
CA TYR A 98 3.73 1.54 1.03
C TYR A 98 3.35 1.16 -0.40
N PRO A 99 4.01 0.13 -1.00
CA PRO A 99 3.64 -0.34 -2.32
C PRO A 99 2.25 -0.99 -2.28
N PHE A 100 1.50 -0.81 -3.37
CA PHE A 100 0.25 -1.54 -3.56
C PHE A 100 0.57 -2.97 -3.99
N ALA A 101 -0.08 -3.96 -3.36
CA ALA A 101 0.10 -5.36 -3.74
C ALA A 101 -0.19 -5.61 -5.22
N SER A 102 -1.13 -4.86 -5.81
CA SER A 102 -1.48 -4.91 -7.24
C SER A 102 -0.35 -4.47 -8.19
N ALA A 103 0.68 -3.78 -7.67
CA ALA A 103 1.84 -3.33 -8.46
C ALA A 103 3.08 -4.22 -8.26
N ILE A 104 2.99 -5.26 -7.44
CA ILE A 104 4.10 -6.19 -7.16
C ILE A 104 4.06 -7.35 -8.15
N ASP A 105 5.20 -7.60 -8.79
CA ASP A 105 5.41 -8.72 -9.74
C ASP A 105 5.96 -9.97 -9.04
N THR A 106 6.69 -9.78 -7.94
CA THR A 106 7.17 -10.90 -7.11
C THR A 106 5.97 -11.65 -6.53
N PRO A 107 5.91 -13.00 -6.60
CA PRO A 107 4.85 -13.76 -5.96
C PRO A 107 4.77 -13.45 -4.46
N LEU A 108 3.64 -12.91 -4.04
CA LEU A 108 3.39 -12.55 -2.65
C LEU A 108 2.88 -13.77 -1.87
N PRO A 109 3.37 -13.99 -0.64
CA PRO A 109 2.85 -15.07 0.19
C PRO A 109 1.40 -14.83 0.59
N LEU A 110 0.65 -15.90 0.84
CA LEU A 110 -0.67 -15.77 1.45
C LEU A 110 -0.48 -15.24 2.89
N PRO A 111 -1.17 -14.16 3.27
CA PRO A 111 -1.04 -13.62 4.60
C PRO A 111 -1.76 -14.52 5.61
N PRO A 112 -1.17 -14.75 6.81
CA PRO A 112 -1.86 -15.44 7.88
C PRO A 112 -3.01 -14.61 8.45
N GLU A 113 -2.93 -13.31 8.27
CA GLU A 113 -3.87 -12.31 8.78
C GLU A 113 -4.03 -11.19 7.74
N THR A 114 -5.27 -10.78 7.49
CA THR A 114 -5.60 -9.58 6.72
C THR A 114 -6.17 -8.54 7.67
N GLN A 115 -5.66 -7.32 7.58
CA GLN A 115 -6.19 -6.19 8.33
C GLN A 115 -7.09 -5.35 7.44
N HIS A 116 -8.38 -5.37 7.71
CA HIS A 116 -9.38 -4.54 7.05
C HIS A 116 -9.47 -3.22 7.78
N ILE A 117 -8.98 -2.15 7.17
CA ILE A 117 -8.93 -0.82 7.78
C ILE A 117 -9.85 0.16 7.06
N MET A 118 -10.31 1.20 7.77
CA MET A 118 -11.26 2.19 7.25
C MET A 118 -12.58 1.55 6.81
N THR A 119 -13.07 0.55 7.54
CA THR A 119 -14.28 -0.19 7.17
C THR A 119 -15.54 0.66 7.18
N ASP A 120 -15.61 1.70 8.03
CA ASP A 120 -16.74 2.66 8.06
C ASP A 120 -16.85 3.51 6.78
N PHE A 121 -15.79 3.54 5.98
CA PHE A 121 -15.72 4.29 4.72
C PHE A 121 -15.89 3.39 3.48
N ALA A 122 -16.16 2.11 3.67
CA ALA A 122 -16.39 1.19 2.57
C ALA A 122 -17.62 1.61 1.75
N ALA A 123 -17.55 1.41 0.45
CA ALA A 123 -18.73 1.64 -0.39
C ALA A 123 -19.79 0.54 -0.12
N PRO A 124 -21.09 0.85 -0.22
CA PRO A 124 -22.16 -0.11 0.13
C PRO A 124 -22.14 -1.43 -0.66
N TRP A 125 -21.56 -1.40 -1.84
CA TRP A 125 -21.44 -2.58 -2.72
C TRP A 125 -20.23 -3.45 -2.43
N VAL A 126 -19.36 -3.05 -1.48
CA VAL A 126 -18.14 -3.78 -1.15
C VAL A 126 -18.42 -4.79 -0.05
N GLU A 127 -18.21 -6.05 -0.35
CA GLU A 127 -18.21 -7.10 0.65
C GLU A 127 -16.86 -7.16 1.37
N ILE A 128 -16.90 -7.04 2.70
CA ILE A 128 -15.72 -7.16 3.55
C ILE A 128 -15.67 -8.58 4.11
N PRO A 129 -14.68 -9.41 3.73
CA PRO A 129 -14.56 -10.77 4.21
C PRO A 129 -14.42 -10.84 5.74
N LYS A 130 -14.96 -11.91 6.33
CA LYS A 130 -14.86 -12.23 7.77
C LYS A 130 -14.23 -13.61 7.95
N LYS A 131 -12.98 -13.76 7.51
CA LYS A 131 -12.24 -15.01 7.69
C LYS A 131 -11.68 -15.11 9.09
N LYS A 132 -11.51 -16.34 9.59
CA LYS A 132 -10.81 -16.57 10.86
C LYS A 132 -9.38 -16.01 10.77
N GLY A 133 -9.00 -15.18 11.72
CA GLY A 133 -7.72 -14.49 11.76
C GLY A 133 -7.74 -13.07 11.17
N ASP A 134 -8.74 -12.71 10.36
CA ASP A 134 -8.86 -11.34 9.86
C ASP A 134 -9.24 -10.37 10.99
N ARG A 135 -8.67 -9.17 10.92
CA ARG A 135 -8.96 -8.09 11.87
C ARG A 135 -9.65 -6.93 11.15
N HIS A 136 -10.63 -6.33 11.82
CA HIS A 136 -11.44 -5.25 11.25
C HIS A 136 -11.35 -4.01 12.12
N PHE A 137 -11.08 -2.86 11.47
CA PHE A 137 -10.92 -1.58 12.11
C PHE A 137 -11.80 -0.54 11.40
N ALA A 138 -12.65 0.14 12.15
CA ALA A 138 -13.51 1.23 11.66
C ALA A 138 -12.67 2.34 10.99
N ALA A 139 -11.52 2.65 11.58
CA ALA A 139 -10.52 3.58 11.05
C ALA A 139 -9.15 2.88 10.91
N TYR A 140 -8.08 3.46 11.47
CA TYR A 140 -6.76 2.82 11.52
C TYR A 140 -6.65 1.90 12.73
N PRO A 141 -5.83 0.83 12.66
CA PRO A 141 -5.42 0.10 13.85
C PRO A 141 -4.56 1.01 14.75
N GLU A 142 -4.53 0.71 16.04
CA GLU A 142 -3.62 1.38 16.99
C GLU A 142 -2.16 0.99 16.75
N GLU A 143 -1.95 -0.22 16.21
CA GLU A 143 -0.63 -0.80 15.95
C GLU A 143 -0.16 -0.44 14.53
N ALA A 144 1.01 0.20 14.42
CA ALA A 144 1.68 0.41 13.14
C ALA A 144 2.20 -0.91 12.55
N ILE A 145 2.39 -1.00 11.23
CA ILE A 145 2.92 -2.22 10.58
C ILE A 145 4.30 -2.60 11.14
N ILE A 146 5.15 -1.62 11.41
CA ILE A 146 6.48 -1.85 11.97
C ILE A 146 6.41 -2.47 13.38
N ASP A 147 5.47 -2.03 14.21
CA ASP A 147 5.25 -2.57 15.55
C ASP A 147 4.70 -4.01 15.45
N TRP A 148 3.81 -4.24 14.48
CA TRP A 148 3.30 -5.57 14.16
C TRP A 148 4.44 -6.54 13.81
N HIS A 149 5.41 -6.11 12.99
CA HIS A 149 6.60 -6.88 12.65
C HIS A 149 7.48 -7.14 13.88
N THR A 150 7.76 -6.09 14.65
CA THR A 150 8.62 -6.15 15.83
C THR A 150 8.09 -7.15 16.87
N LYS A 151 6.81 -7.08 17.19
CA LYS A 151 6.16 -8.00 18.15
C LYS A 151 6.21 -9.47 17.71
N ARG A 152 6.22 -9.71 16.40
CA ARG A 152 6.26 -11.07 15.82
C ARG A 152 7.66 -11.52 15.42
N ARG A 153 8.70 -10.73 15.70
CA ARG A 153 10.09 -10.97 15.35
C ARG A 153 10.27 -11.22 13.85
N LEU A 154 9.57 -10.45 13.02
CA LEU A 154 9.57 -10.57 11.55
C LEU A 154 10.42 -9.49 10.87
N LEU A 155 11.15 -8.67 11.64
CA LEU A 155 12.14 -7.77 11.07
C LEU A 155 13.28 -8.60 10.51
N ALA A 156 13.67 -8.32 9.26
CA ALA A 156 14.90 -8.90 8.71
C ALA A 156 16.10 -8.32 9.47
N PRO A 157 17.16 -9.12 9.68
CA PRO A 157 18.40 -8.65 10.28
C PRO A 157 19.11 -7.60 9.42
#